data_32bcc1d5b9e1d70d121598708ba50644
#
_entry.id   32bcc1d5b9e1d70d121598708ba50644
#
_cell.length_a   1.000
_cell.length_b   1.000
_cell.length_c   1.000
_cell.angle_alpha   90.00
_cell.angle_beta   90.00
_cell.angle_gamma   90.00
#
_symmetry.space_group_name_H-M   'P 1'
#
loop_
_entity.id
_entity.type
_entity.pdbx_description
1 polymer ?
#
loop_
_entity_poly.entity_id
_entity_poly.type
_entity_poly.pdbx_seq_one_letter_code
_entity_poly.pdbx_strand_id
1 'polypeptide(L)'
;MNDDKYMNTYCGEEVRTRTDCMAYMDGMEIIPHDIFDRVIAEMNSYNPLDYSEADVVRAIKSDICTIENFKALLSPAADKYLEQIAEKAHLERRKHFGNVVNLFTPLYISNYCENYCVYCGFNCHNKIHRARLCSDEIEKEMKAIAKTGLEEILLLTGESRSKSDIEYIGEACKIGRKYFKNIGVEVYPMNSDEYAYLKSCGADYVTVFQETYNSDEYERLHLAGHKRVFPYRFNAQERALMGGMRGVGFAALLGLDNFRKDALATGLHAYLIQRKYPWAEISLSCPRLRPIISNNDEGAMFTPNQNNEKVGERQLLQVISAYRLFLPFAAMTISTRERAGFRDNVMGITATKISAGVDTGIGSHSDDETSSGDNQFEIADGRSVDEICKALKEHGMQPVMNDYVYV
;
A
#
# COMPACT_ATOMS: atom_id res chain seq x y z
N MET A 1 10.85 -23.18 24.00
CA MET A 1 11.94 -23.48 23.02
C MET A 1 12.33 -22.16 22.43
N ASN A 2 13.60 -21.79 22.51
CA ASN A 2 14.10 -20.45 22.23
C ASN A 2 13.89 -20.06 20.75
N ASP A 3 12.80 -19.33 20.45
CA ASP A 3 12.52 -18.75 19.12
C ASP A 3 13.59 -17.71 18.69
N ASP A 4 14.30 -17.08 19.65
CA ASP A 4 15.36 -16.11 19.39
C ASP A 4 16.57 -16.65 18.60
N LYS A 5 16.82 -17.97 18.68
CA LYS A 5 17.99 -18.59 18.04
C LYS A 5 17.85 -18.73 16.52
N TYR A 6 16.60 -18.84 16.02
CA TYR A 6 16.31 -18.94 14.58
C TYR A 6 16.32 -17.58 13.88
N MET A 7 15.81 -16.52 14.54
CA MET A 7 15.79 -15.18 13.96
C MET A 7 17.18 -14.57 13.79
N ASN A 8 18.08 -14.76 14.77
CA ASN A 8 19.44 -14.21 14.71
C ASN A 8 20.34 -14.92 13.68
N THR A 9 20.09 -16.20 13.38
CA THR A 9 20.91 -16.95 12.41
C THR A 9 20.52 -16.62 10.96
N TYR A 10 19.24 -16.48 10.67
CA TYR A 10 18.72 -16.23 9.32
C TYR A 10 19.12 -14.85 8.81
N CYS A 11 18.94 -13.79 9.60
CA CYS A 11 19.32 -12.43 9.23
C CYS A 11 20.84 -12.17 9.30
N GLY A 12 21.59 -12.87 10.14
CA GLY A 12 23.04 -12.66 10.33
C GLY A 12 23.91 -13.20 9.20
N GLU A 13 23.53 -14.30 8.56
CA GLU A 13 24.26 -14.90 7.45
C GLU A 13 23.93 -14.26 6.10
N GLU A 14 22.67 -13.89 5.85
CA GLU A 14 22.25 -13.24 4.60
C GLU A 14 22.77 -11.80 4.43
N VAL A 15 22.98 -11.06 5.51
CA VAL A 15 23.63 -9.74 5.44
C VAL A 15 25.10 -9.84 5.03
N ARG A 16 25.75 -10.97 5.30
CA ARG A 16 27.14 -11.23 4.89
C ARG A 16 27.28 -11.70 3.44
N THR A 17 26.24 -12.31 2.89
CA THR A 17 26.19 -12.79 1.49
C THR A 17 24.99 -12.14 0.78
N ARG A 18 25.07 -10.82 0.51
CA ARG A 18 24.01 -10.12 -0.23
C ARG A 18 23.80 -10.77 -1.58
N THR A 19 22.60 -11.30 -1.78
CA THR A 19 22.14 -11.75 -3.09
C THR A 19 21.86 -10.56 -3.99
N ASP A 20 22.05 -10.74 -5.29
CA ASP A 20 21.59 -9.76 -6.29
C ASP A 20 20.07 -9.55 -6.15
N CYS A 21 19.63 -8.30 -5.94
CA CYS A 21 18.21 -8.00 -5.79
C CYS A 21 17.41 -8.23 -7.08
N MET A 22 18.06 -8.37 -8.23
CA MET A 22 17.42 -8.68 -9.51
C MET A 22 17.28 -10.19 -9.75
N ALA A 23 17.94 -11.04 -8.96
CA ALA A 23 17.91 -12.48 -9.12
C ALA A 23 16.72 -13.11 -8.36
N TYR A 24 15.94 -13.94 -9.07
CA TYR A 24 14.86 -14.72 -8.45
C TYR A 24 15.44 -15.81 -7.55
N MET A 25 14.77 -16.07 -6.43
CA MET A 25 15.08 -17.20 -5.56
C MET A 25 14.34 -18.46 -6.04
N ASP A 26 14.80 -19.62 -5.57
CA ASP A 26 14.17 -20.90 -5.88
C ASP A 26 12.68 -20.90 -5.51
N GLY A 27 11.84 -21.41 -6.41
CA GLY A 27 10.39 -21.50 -6.22
C GLY A 27 9.62 -20.21 -6.53
N MET A 28 10.30 -19.09 -6.85
CA MET A 28 9.63 -17.88 -7.30
C MET A 28 9.19 -17.99 -8.77
N GLU A 29 7.92 -17.75 -9.04
CA GLU A 29 7.35 -17.74 -10.38
C GLU A 29 7.85 -16.53 -11.19
N ILE A 30 8.41 -16.81 -12.37
CA ILE A 30 8.86 -15.81 -13.32
C ILE A 30 7.76 -15.63 -14.37
N ILE A 31 7.32 -14.39 -14.56
CA ILE A 31 6.36 -14.03 -15.61
C ILE A 31 7.01 -13.05 -16.62
N PRO A 32 6.40 -12.83 -17.79
CA PRO A 32 6.93 -11.87 -18.77
C PRO A 32 7.14 -10.48 -18.19
N HIS A 33 8.25 -9.84 -18.53
CA HIS A 33 8.66 -8.53 -18.00
C HIS A 33 8.20 -7.35 -18.87
N ASP A 34 7.21 -7.52 -19.74
CA ASP A 34 6.72 -6.49 -20.68
C ASP A 34 6.28 -5.19 -19.97
N ILE A 35 5.56 -5.31 -18.86
CA ILE A 35 5.16 -4.15 -18.05
C ILE A 35 6.34 -3.60 -17.24
N PHE A 36 7.13 -4.48 -16.63
CA PHE A 36 8.32 -4.13 -15.86
C PHE A 36 9.29 -3.27 -16.70
N ASP A 37 9.71 -3.79 -17.86
CA ASP A 37 10.67 -3.13 -18.73
C ASP A 37 10.17 -1.74 -19.15
N ARG A 38 8.89 -1.63 -19.47
CA ARG A 38 8.29 -0.37 -19.90
C ARG A 38 8.20 0.65 -18.76
N VAL A 39 7.78 0.25 -17.57
CA VAL A 39 7.68 1.15 -16.41
C VAL A 39 9.05 1.68 -16.03
N ILE A 40 10.06 0.79 -15.95
CA ILE A 40 11.42 1.18 -15.57
C ILE A 40 12.06 2.07 -16.62
N ALA A 41 11.88 1.77 -17.91
CA ALA A 41 12.38 2.63 -19.00
C ALA A 41 11.78 4.04 -18.95
N GLU A 42 10.44 4.15 -18.80
CA GLU A 42 9.75 5.44 -18.70
C GLU A 42 10.17 6.25 -17.47
N MET A 43 10.30 5.59 -16.33
CA MET A 43 10.76 6.22 -15.09
C MET A 43 12.20 6.73 -15.23
N ASN A 44 13.10 5.93 -15.80
CA ASN A 44 14.51 6.30 -15.98
C ASN A 44 14.68 7.46 -16.94
N SER A 45 13.86 7.51 -18.00
CA SER A 45 13.87 8.62 -18.98
C SER A 45 13.24 9.91 -18.44
N TYR A 46 12.45 9.84 -17.36
CA TYR A 46 11.78 11.00 -16.81
C TYR A 46 12.71 11.90 -16.01
N ASN A 47 12.93 13.11 -16.52
CA ASN A 47 13.54 14.20 -15.76
C ASN A 47 12.45 15.24 -15.41
N PRO A 48 12.04 15.39 -14.14
CA PRO A 48 10.98 16.32 -13.74
C PRO A 48 11.27 17.79 -14.10
N LEU A 49 12.53 18.16 -14.31
CA LEU A 49 12.95 19.53 -14.63
C LEU A 49 12.76 19.89 -16.12
N ASP A 50 12.52 18.93 -17.00
CA ASP A 50 12.33 19.16 -18.44
C ASP A 50 10.92 19.72 -18.79
N TYR A 51 10.01 19.77 -17.80
CA TYR A 51 8.64 20.23 -18.00
C TYR A 51 8.48 21.70 -17.62
N SER A 52 7.86 22.44 -18.54
CA SER A 52 7.56 23.88 -18.37
C SER A 52 6.14 24.09 -17.84
N GLU A 53 5.86 25.33 -17.42
CA GLU A 53 4.50 25.75 -17.06
C GLU A 53 3.50 25.62 -18.20
N ALA A 54 3.95 25.80 -19.44
CA ALA A 54 3.10 25.62 -20.60
C ALA A 54 2.65 24.16 -20.76
N ASP A 55 3.50 23.20 -20.40
CA ASP A 55 3.17 21.77 -20.41
C ASP A 55 2.13 21.45 -19.32
N VAL A 56 2.28 22.03 -18.14
CA VAL A 56 1.31 21.89 -17.05
C VAL A 56 -0.04 22.48 -17.43
N VAL A 57 -0.07 23.68 -17.97
CA VAL A 57 -1.31 24.33 -18.43
C VAL A 57 -1.99 23.52 -19.52
N ARG A 58 -1.21 22.94 -20.45
CA ARG A 58 -1.73 22.03 -21.47
C ARG A 58 -2.35 20.79 -20.86
N ALA A 59 -1.67 20.17 -19.87
CA ALA A 59 -2.18 19.00 -19.15
C ALA A 59 -3.49 19.30 -18.40
N ILE A 60 -3.58 20.46 -17.75
CA ILE A 60 -4.80 20.90 -17.06
C ILE A 60 -5.96 21.10 -18.06
N LYS A 61 -5.72 21.63 -19.24
CA LYS A 61 -6.76 21.88 -20.26
C LYS A 61 -7.14 20.64 -21.07
N SER A 62 -6.34 19.57 -21.04
CA SER A 62 -6.59 18.36 -21.81
C SER A 62 -7.76 17.56 -21.24
N ASP A 63 -8.66 17.07 -22.09
CA ASP A 63 -9.77 16.18 -21.69
C ASP A 63 -9.28 14.79 -21.28
N ILE A 64 -8.17 14.36 -21.84
CA ILE A 64 -7.54 13.04 -21.56
C ILE A 64 -6.13 13.29 -21.01
N CYS A 65 -5.86 12.77 -19.84
CA CYS A 65 -4.51 12.82 -19.27
C CYS A 65 -3.64 11.72 -19.91
N THR A 66 -2.76 12.11 -20.84
CA THR A 66 -1.76 11.23 -21.44
C THR A 66 -0.60 10.99 -20.48
N ILE A 67 0.30 10.05 -20.80
CA ILE A 67 1.54 9.82 -20.04
C ILE A 67 2.37 11.12 -19.93
N GLU A 68 2.49 11.87 -21.02
CA GLU A 68 3.21 13.16 -21.00
C GLU A 68 2.51 14.23 -20.16
N ASN A 69 1.17 14.27 -20.17
CA ASN A 69 0.42 15.13 -19.26
C ASN A 69 0.64 14.75 -17.81
N PHE A 70 0.66 13.45 -17.51
CA PHE A 70 0.89 12.93 -16.16
C PHE A 70 2.30 13.29 -15.66
N LYS A 71 3.34 13.15 -16.50
CA LYS A 71 4.70 13.59 -16.19
C LYS A 71 4.77 15.08 -15.88
N ALA A 72 4.10 15.92 -16.70
CA ALA A 72 4.02 17.36 -16.47
C ALA A 72 3.34 17.70 -15.14
N LEU A 73 2.23 17.03 -14.79
CA LEU A 73 1.50 17.24 -13.54
C LEU A 73 2.31 16.81 -12.30
N LEU A 74 3.24 15.89 -12.44
CA LEU A 74 4.16 15.46 -11.38
C LEU A 74 5.41 16.34 -11.28
N SER A 75 5.69 17.21 -12.26
CA SER A 75 6.88 18.05 -12.29
C SER A 75 6.85 19.19 -11.25
N PRO A 76 8.01 19.79 -10.89
CA PRO A 76 8.05 20.99 -10.04
C PRO A 76 7.33 22.19 -10.66
N ALA A 77 7.25 22.28 -11.99
CA ALA A 77 6.52 23.36 -12.67
C ALA A 77 5.02 23.36 -12.33
N ALA A 78 4.48 22.24 -11.85
CA ALA A 78 3.08 22.11 -11.43
C ALA A 78 2.79 22.71 -10.04
N ASP A 79 3.80 22.99 -9.23
CA ASP A 79 3.63 23.42 -7.82
C ASP A 79 2.75 24.69 -7.69
N LYS A 80 2.89 25.64 -8.59
CA LYS A 80 2.08 26.88 -8.58
C LYS A 80 0.67 26.71 -9.13
N TYR A 81 0.40 25.60 -9.81
CA TYR A 81 -0.90 25.25 -10.39
C TYR A 81 -1.66 24.22 -9.56
N LEU A 82 -1.20 23.93 -8.33
CA LEU A 82 -1.77 22.87 -7.50
C LEU A 82 -3.28 23.03 -7.27
N GLU A 83 -3.75 24.26 -7.09
CA GLU A 83 -5.17 24.54 -6.90
C GLU A 83 -5.99 24.14 -8.13
N GLN A 84 -5.55 24.56 -9.33
CA GLN A 84 -6.23 24.22 -10.59
C GLN A 84 -6.20 22.70 -10.88
N ILE A 85 -5.09 22.05 -10.53
CA ILE A 85 -4.95 20.59 -10.65
C ILE A 85 -5.91 19.88 -9.69
N ALA A 86 -5.99 20.35 -8.44
CA ALA A 86 -6.88 19.80 -7.42
C ALA A 86 -8.37 20.03 -7.78
N GLU A 87 -8.72 21.19 -8.32
CA GLU A 87 -10.07 21.49 -8.80
C GLU A 87 -10.47 20.56 -9.94
N LYS A 88 -9.61 20.39 -10.94
CA LYS A 88 -9.85 19.43 -12.02
C LYS A 88 -9.98 17.99 -11.51
N ALA A 89 -9.12 17.58 -10.58
CA ALA A 89 -9.19 16.27 -9.96
C ALA A 89 -10.49 16.07 -9.15
N HIS A 90 -10.97 17.12 -8.47
CA HIS A 90 -12.25 17.10 -7.79
C HIS A 90 -13.42 16.89 -8.77
N LEU A 91 -13.43 17.60 -9.90
CA LEU A 91 -14.46 17.42 -10.92
C LEU A 91 -14.44 16.00 -11.50
N GLU A 92 -13.25 15.46 -11.78
CA GLU A 92 -13.09 14.11 -12.30
C GLU A 92 -13.52 13.05 -11.26
N ARG A 93 -13.16 13.24 -9.98
CA ARG A 93 -13.63 12.39 -8.89
C ARG A 93 -15.16 12.40 -8.79
N ARG A 94 -15.78 13.58 -8.82
CA ARG A 94 -17.25 13.69 -8.74
C ARG A 94 -17.97 13.04 -9.92
N LYS A 95 -17.39 13.12 -11.11
CA LYS A 95 -17.93 12.50 -12.32
C LYS A 95 -17.99 10.97 -12.22
N HIS A 96 -16.98 10.34 -11.60
CA HIS A 96 -16.86 8.88 -11.54
C HIS A 96 -17.36 8.27 -10.23
N PHE A 97 -17.25 8.98 -9.11
CA PHE A 97 -17.56 8.47 -7.78
C PHE A 97 -18.62 9.27 -7.01
N GLY A 98 -19.12 10.37 -7.58
CA GLY A 98 -20.07 11.22 -6.88
C GLY A 98 -19.50 11.76 -5.56
N ASN A 99 -20.22 11.57 -4.46
CA ASN A 99 -19.77 11.91 -3.10
C ASN A 99 -19.53 10.67 -2.20
N VAL A 100 -19.47 9.48 -2.79
CA VAL A 100 -19.25 8.23 -2.06
C VAL A 100 -17.81 8.11 -1.56
N VAL A 101 -17.65 7.59 -0.35
CA VAL A 101 -16.37 7.24 0.28
C VAL A 101 -16.49 5.89 0.95
N ASN A 102 -15.67 4.94 0.52
CA ASN A 102 -15.64 3.59 1.08
C ASN A 102 -14.79 3.55 2.34
N LEU A 103 -15.29 2.84 3.36
CA LEU A 103 -14.61 2.66 4.64
C LEU A 103 -14.13 1.22 4.78
N PHE A 104 -12.92 1.08 5.33
CA PHE A 104 -12.34 -0.19 5.72
C PHE A 104 -11.47 -0.04 6.97
N THR A 105 -11.05 -1.15 7.54
CA THR A 105 -9.99 -1.15 8.55
C THR A 105 -8.95 -2.23 8.28
N PRO A 106 -7.67 -1.98 8.58
CA PRO A 106 -6.65 -3.03 8.61
C PRO A 106 -6.77 -3.86 9.89
N LEU A 107 -6.51 -5.16 9.78
CA LEU A 107 -6.30 -6.07 10.90
C LEU A 107 -4.93 -6.74 10.76
N TYR A 108 -4.03 -6.44 11.67
CA TYR A 108 -2.71 -7.07 11.75
C TYR A 108 -2.82 -8.38 12.53
N ILE A 109 -2.65 -9.52 11.86
CA ILE A 109 -2.77 -10.85 12.47
C ILE A 109 -1.42 -11.44 12.91
N SER A 110 -0.29 -10.90 12.41
CA SER A 110 1.06 -11.28 12.80
C SER A 110 2.07 -10.17 12.47
N ASN A 111 3.04 -9.90 13.36
CA ASN A 111 4.14 -8.97 13.10
C ASN A 111 5.51 -9.68 12.95
N TYR A 112 5.53 -11.01 12.83
CA TYR A 112 6.74 -11.73 12.48
C TYR A 112 7.16 -11.41 11.04
N CYS A 113 8.42 -11.04 10.83
CA CYS A 113 8.97 -10.68 9.52
C CYS A 113 10.38 -11.25 9.37
N GLU A 114 10.69 -11.80 8.21
CA GLU A 114 12.01 -12.35 7.86
C GLU A 114 12.87 -11.36 7.06
N ASN A 115 12.31 -10.19 6.71
CA ASN A 115 12.99 -9.19 5.91
C ASN A 115 13.73 -8.15 6.75
N TYR A 116 14.84 -7.66 6.22
CA TYR A 116 15.55 -6.52 6.78
C TYR A 116 15.37 -5.28 5.90
N CYS A 117 14.28 -4.54 6.13
CA CYS A 117 14.01 -3.26 5.51
C CYS A 117 14.37 -2.15 6.51
N VAL A 118 15.32 -1.28 6.17
CA VAL A 118 15.87 -0.27 7.10
C VAL A 118 14.86 0.79 7.57
N TYR A 119 13.69 0.88 6.94
CA TYR A 119 12.62 1.85 7.22
C TYR A 119 11.40 1.25 7.90
N CYS A 120 11.38 -0.05 8.20
CA CYS A 120 10.19 -0.75 8.67
C CYS A 120 10.32 -1.15 10.14
N GLY A 121 9.29 -0.83 10.95
CA GLY A 121 9.22 -1.22 12.36
C GLY A 121 9.19 -2.73 12.57
N PHE A 122 8.69 -3.50 11.61
CA PHE A 122 8.63 -4.97 11.69
C PHE A 122 9.90 -5.68 11.18
N ASN A 123 10.94 -4.95 10.77
CA ASN A 123 12.15 -5.62 10.28
C ASN A 123 12.70 -6.63 11.30
N CYS A 124 13.34 -7.69 10.80
CA CYS A 124 13.77 -8.83 11.62
C CYS A 124 14.81 -8.50 12.71
N HIS A 125 15.53 -7.39 12.57
CA HIS A 125 16.51 -6.92 13.56
C HIS A 125 15.91 -5.98 14.62
N ASN A 126 14.69 -5.48 14.43
CA ASN A 126 14.07 -4.61 15.42
C ASN A 126 13.57 -5.43 16.62
N LYS A 127 14.00 -5.02 17.82
CA LYS A 127 13.62 -5.66 19.09
C LYS A 127 12.24 -5.17 19.53
N ILE A 128 11.20 -5.77 18.97
CA ILE A 128 9.81 -5.50 19.28
C ILE A 128 9.13 -6.75 19.86
N HIS A 129 8.03 -6.56 20.55
CA HIS A 129 7.20 -7.69 20.97
C HIS A 129 6.50 -8.31 19.75
N ARG A 130 6.89 -9.55 19.41
CA ARG A 130 6.32 -10.30 18.30
C ARG A 130 5.12 -11.11 18.76
N ALA A 131 4.03 -11.02 17.98
CA ALA A 131 2.81 -11.78 18.22
C ALA A 131 2.26 -12.35 16.90
N ARG A 132 1.50 -13.44 17.01
CA ARG A 132 0.77 -14.10 15.93
C ARG A 132 -0.53 -14.62 16.52
N LEU A 133 -1.64 -14.16 16.02
CA LEU A 133 -2.96 -14.56 16.51
C LEU A 133 -3.29 -15.99 16.09
N CYS A 134 -3.92 -16.77 16.98
CA CYS A 134 -4.54 -18.02 16.60
C CYS A 134 -5.93 -17.78 15.97
N SER A 135 -6.56 -18.83 15.43
CA SER A 135 -7.86 -18.73 14.75
C SER A 135 -8.96 -18.13 15.64
N ASP A 136 -9.01 -18.49 16.93
CA ASP A 136 -10.00 -17.97 17.86
C ASP A 136 -9.77 -16.48 18.17
N GLU A 137 -8.52 -16.06 18.30
CA GLU A 137 -8.14 -14.65 18.48
C GLU A 137 -8.47 -13.82 17.24
N ILE A 138 -8.15 -14.34 16.02
CA ILE A 138 -8.52 -13.70 14.75
C ILE A 138 -10.05 -13.52 14.67
N GLU A 139 -10.82 -14.56 14.98
CA GLU A 139 -12.28 -14.46 14.96
C GLU A 139 -12.82 -13.45 15.97
N LYS A 140 -12.20 -13.35 17.14
CA LYS A 140 -12.58 -12.38 18.18
C LYS A 140 -12.33 -10.94 17.72
N GLU A 141 -11.14 -10.65 17.14
CA GLU A 141 -10.81 -9.36 16.56
C GLU A 141 -11.80 -8.98 15.44
N MET A 142 -12.08 -9.90 14.53
CA MET A 142 -13.02 -9.69 13.43
C MET A 142 -14.44 -9.42 13.91
N LYS A 143 -14.89 -10.10 14.98
CA LYS A 143 -16.20 -9.82 15.62
C LYS A 143 -16.25 -8.41 16.22
N ALA A 144 -15.16 -7.96 16.85
CA ALA A 144 -15.07 -6.59 17.41
C ALA A 144 -15.16 -5.54 16.30
N ILE A 145 -14.40 -5.73 15.22
CA ILE A 145 -14.44 -4.85 14.04
C ILE A 145 -15.83 -4.85 13.38
N ALA A 146 -16.43 -6.01 13.15
CA ALA A 146 -17.75 -6.11 12.50
C ALA A 146 -18.87 -5.40 13.29
N LYS A 147 -18.77 -5.30 14.62
CA LYS A 147 -19.71 -4.54 15.46
C LYS A 147 -19.72 -3.03 15.14
N THR A 148 -18.64 -2.49 14.55
CA THR A 148 -18.60 -1.09 14.13
C THR A 148 -19.40 -0.82 12.85
N GLY A 149 -19.93 -1.87 12.22
CA GLY A 149 -20.66 -1.79 10.94
C GLY A 149 -19.79 -1.83 9.70
N LEU A 150 -18.47 -1.97 9.82
CA LEU A 150 -17.58 -2.15 8.67
C LEU A 150 -17.85 -3.49 7.98
N GLU A 151 -17.92 -3.47 6.65
CA GLU A 151 -18.12 -4.64 5.81
C GLU A 151 -16.89 -5.00 4.95
N GLU A 152 -15.82 -4.22 5.09
CA GLU A 152 -14.53 -4.47 4.44
C GLU A 152 -13.39 -4.51 5.45
N ILE A 153 -12.52 -5.50 5.30
CA ILE A 153 -11.32 -5.68 6.11
C ILE A 153 -10.08 -5.89 5.22
N LEU A 154 -8.93 -5.35 5.65
CA LEU A 154 -7.63 -5.60 5.05
C LEU A 154 -6.78 -6.40 6.03
N LEU A 155 -6.48 -7.66 5.71
CA LEU A 155 -5.64 -8.52 6.55
C LEU A 155 -4.16 -8.27 6.26
N LEU A 156 -3.39 -8.00 7.30
CA LEU A 156 -1.95 -7.74 7.21
C LEU A 156 -1.14 -8.71 8.05
N THR A 157 0.05 -9.04 7.51
CA THR A 157 1.08 -9.73 8.26
C THR A 157 2.43 -9.06 8.04
N GLY A 158 3.37 -9.26 8.96
CA GLY A 158 4.76 -9.20 8.60
C GLY A 158 5.06 -10.30 7.56
N GLU A 159 6.10 -10.09 6.76
CA GLU A 159 6.44 -11.03 5.67
C GLU A 159 7.31 -12.18 6.22
N SER A 160 6.68 -13.22 6.74
CA SER A 160 7.31 -14.46 7.21
C SER A 160 6.55 -15.67 6.69
N ARG A 161 7.14 -16.41 5.76
CA ARG A 161 6.54 -17.65 5.23
C ARG A 161 6.53 -18.79 6.26
N SER A 162 7.42 -18.73 7.26
CA SER A 162 7.48 -19.75 8.32
C SER A 162 6.47 -19.52 9.45
N LYS A 163 6.06 -18.27 9.71
CA LYS A 163 5.14 -17.92 10.79
C LYS A 163 3.74 -17.55 10.28
N SER A 164 3.63 -17.07 9.06
CA SER A 164 2.38 -16.68 8.40
C SER A 164 2.35 -17.31 7.02
N ASP A 165 2.33 -18.66 6.98
CA ASP A 165 2.21 -19.42 5.74
C ASP A 165 0.88 -19.16 5.03
N ILE A 166 0.76 -19.67 3.82
CA ILE A 166 -0.42 -19.44 3.01
C ILE A 166 -1.70 -20.04 3.61
N GLU A 167 -1.57 -21.17 4.30
CA GLU A 167 -2.68 -21.84 4.98
C GLU A 167 -3.21 -20.99 6.12
N TYR A 168 -2.32 -20.36 6.90
CA TYR A 168 -2.68 -19.43 7.97
C TYR A 168 -3.43 -18.20 7.44
N ILE A 169 -2.91 -17.58 6.36
CA ILE A 169 -3.57 -16.43 5.73
C ILE A 169 -4.92 -16.86 5.13
N GLY A 170 -4.97 -18.02 4.48
CA GLY A 170 -6.20 -18.58 3.92
C GLY A 170 -7.25 -18.87 4.99
N GLU A 171 -6.87 -19.39 6.14
CA GLU A 171 -7.78 -19.60 7.27
C GLU A 171 -8.33 -18.28 7.81
N ALA A 172 -7.50 -17.25 7.94
CA ALA A 172 -7.95 -15.91 8.31
C ALA A 172 -8.98 -15.35 7.29
N CYS A 173 -8.76 -15.58 5.99
CA CYS A 173 -9.75 -15.19 4.97
C CYS A 173 -11.08 -15.93 5.13
N LYS A 174 -11.07 -17.25 5.41
CA LYS A 174 -12.28 -18.04 5.64
C LYS A 174 -13.05 -17.57 6.88
N ILE A 175 -12.34 -17.23 7.96
CA ILE A 175 -12.95 -16.65 9.15
C ILE A 175 -13.56 -15.28 8.79
N GLY A 176 -12.83 -14.43 8.05
CA GLY A 176 -13.29 -13.12 7.63
C GLY A 176 -14.59 -13.16 6.83
N ARG A 177 -14.79 -14.17 5.97
CA ARG A 177 -16.04 -14.33 5.20
C ARG A 177 -17.31 -14.51 6.02
N LYS A 178 -17.19 -14.86 7.28
CA LYS A 178 -18.33 -14.91 8.20
C LYS A 178 -18.83 -13.51 8.56
N TYR A 179 -17.99 -12.48 8.46
CA TYR A 179 -18.23 -11.14 9.00
C TYR A 179 -18.17 -10.03 7.95
N PHE A 180 -17.35 -10.20 6.90
CA PHE A 180 -17.05 -9.14 5.92
C PHE A 180 -17.42 -9.57 4.51
N LYS A 181 -17.92 -8.62 3.73
CA LYS A 181 -18.28 -8.82 2.32
C LYS A 181 -17.07 -8.64 1.39
N ASN A 182 -16.07 -7.85 1.81
CA ASN A 182 -14.87 -7.57 1.05
C ASN A 182 -13.63 -7.81 1.90
N ILE A 183 -12.73 -8.68 1.43
CA ILE A 183 -11.50 -9.07 2.13
C ILE A 183 -10.30 -8.78 1.26
N GLY A 184 -9.49 -7.81 1.66
CA GLY A 184 -8.18 -7.56 1.10
C GLY A 184 -7.08 -8.26 1.88
N VAL A 185 -5.97 -8.53 1.22
CA VAL A 185 -4.74 -9.01 1.88
C VAL A 185 -3.55 -8.12 1.50
N GLU A 186 -2.76 -7.74 2.50
CA GLU A 186 -1.49 -7.03 2.36
C GLU A 186 -0.40 -7.84 3.03
N VAL A 187 0.18 -8.74 2.27
CA VAL A 187 1.11 -9.78 2.71
C VAL A 187 2.30 -9.88 1.73
N TYR A 188 3.21 -10.81 1.96
CA TYR A 188 4.34 -11.02 1.05
C TYR A 188 3.88 -11.37 -0.38
N PRO A 189 4.70 -11.06 -1.42
CA PRO A 189 4.44 -11.49 -2.79
C PRO A 189 4.38 -13.02 -2.90
N MET A 190 3.47 -13.50 -3.74
CA MET A 190 3.19 -14.93 -3.93
C MET A 190 3.22 -15.31 -5.41
N ASN A 191 3.27 -16.60 -5.69
CA ASN A 191 3.05 -17.16 -7.02
C ASN A 191 1.55 -17.11 -7.39
N SER A 192 1.22 -17.27 -8.66
CA SER A 192 -0.17 -17.17 -9.13
C SER A 192 -1.07 -18.27 -8.57
N ASP A 193 -0.57 -19.47 -8.37
CA ASP A 193 -1.30 -20.59 -7.75
C ASP A 193 -1.57 -20.35 -6.25
N GLU A 194 -0.63 -19.73 -5.53
CA GLU A 194 -0.80 -19.32 -4.15
C GLU A 194 -1.90 -18.24 -4.03
N TYR A 195 -1.91 -17.26 -4.96
CA TYR A 195 -3.00 -16.27 -5.00
C TYR A 195 -4.34 -16.91 -5.35
N ALA A 196 -4.38 -17.91 -6.25
CA ALA A 196 -5.60 -18.67 -6.55
C ALA A 196 -6.12 -19.41 -5.32
N TYR A 197 -5.23 -19.96 -4.50
CA TYR A 197 -5.61 -20.55 -3.22
C TYR A 197 -6.24 -19.52 -2.27
N LEU A 198 -5.61 -18.36 -2.06
CA LEU A 198 -6.18 -17.31 -1.20
C LEU A 198 -7.53 -16.81 -1.70
N LYS A 199 -7.72 -16.68 -3.03
CA LYS A 199 -9.02 -16.39 -3.63
C LYS A 199 -10.04 -17.45 -3.26
N SER A 200 -9.69 -18.73 -3.35
CA SER A 200 -10.59 -19.84 -2.97
C SER A 200 -10.97 -19.82 -1.49
N CYS A 201 -10.10 -19.25 -0.64
CA CYS A 201 -10.35 -19.01 0.78
C CYS A 201 -11.20 -17.77 1.06
N GLY A 202 -11.45 -16.93 0.05
CA GLY A 202 -12.31 -15.76 0.17
C GLY A 202 -11.61 -14.41 0.08
N ALA A 203 -10.33 -14.34 -0.26
CA ALA A 203 -9.70 -13.06 -0.56
C ALA A 203 -10.23 -12.46 -1.88
N ASP A 204 -10.50 -11.16 -1.90
CA ASP A 204 -11.04 -10.44 -3.05
C ASP A 204 -9.97 -9.66 -3.80
N TYR A 205 -9.07 -9.00 -3.08
CA TYR A 205 -8.03 -8.16 -3.65
C TYR A 205 -6.72 -8.26 -2.88
N VAL A 206 -5.65 -7.91 -3.56
CA VAL A 206 -4.29 -7.93 -3.02
C VAL A 206 -3.67 -6.55 -3.10
N THR A 207 -3.01 -6.12 -2.03
CA THR A 207 -2.19 -4.92 -2.02
C THR A 207 -0.74 -5.31 -1.75
N VAL A 208 0.16 -4.95 -2.67
CA VAL A 208 1.61 -5.11 -2.48
C VAL A 208 2.29 -3.81 -2.91
N PHE A 209 2.89 -3.11 -1.96
CA PHE A 209 3.61 -1.87 -2.27
C PHE A 209 5.00 -2.18 -2.81
N GLN A 210 5.37 -1.55 -3.93
CA GLN A 210 6.72 -1.68 -4.50
C GLN A 210 7.77 -0.98 -3.64
N GLU A 211 7.36 -0.05 -2.82
CA GLU A 211 8.15 0.80 -1.93
C GLU A 211 8.91 1.89 -2.72
N THR A 212 9.87 1.55 -3.54
CA THR A 212 10.48 2.40 -4.57
C THR A 212 10.67 1.63 -5.87
N TYR A 213 10.61 2.31 -6.99
CA TYR A 213 10.84 1.74 -8.33
C TYR A 213 12.29 1.90 -8.80
N ASN A 214 13.14 2.57 -8.02
CA ASN A 214 14.57 2.64 -8.27
C ASN A 214 15.25 1.39 -7.70
N SER A 215 15.72 0.49 -8.57
CA SER A 215 16.32 -0.81 -8.17
C SER A 215 17.57 -0.64 -7.30
N ASP A 216 18.40 0.37 -7.56
CA ASP A 216 19.63 0.62 -6.79
C ASP A 216 19.27 1.06 -5.35
N GLU A 217 18.29 1.95 -5.23
CA GLU A 217 17.80 2.39 -3.93
C GLU A 217 17.05 1.26 -3.22
N TYR A 218 16.28 0.47 -3.96
CA TYR A 218 15.60 -0.71 -3.44
C TYR A 218 16.58 -1.70 -2.82
N GLU A 219 17.70 -1.98 -3.51
CA GLU A 219 18.77 -2.83 -3.01
C GLU A 219 19.39 -2.29 -1.71
N ARG A 220 19.61 -0.98 -1.64
CA ARG A 220 20.16 -0.30 -0.45
C ARG A 220 19.23 -0.38 0.76
N LEU A 221 17.92 -0.39 0.54
CA LEU A 221 16.89 -0.35 1.58
C LEU A 221 16.43 -1.73 2.06
N HIS A 222 16.56 -2.76 1.23
CA HIS A 222 16.14 -4.14 1.52
C HIS A 222 17.37 -5.03 1.62
N LEU A 223 17.90 -5.16 2.84
CA LEU A 223 19.22 -5.76 3.06
C LEU A 223 19.20 -7.29 3.07
N ALA A 224 18.08 -7.91 3.47
CA ALA A 224 17.90 -9.36 3.53
C ALA A 224 16.43 -9.78 3.38
N GLY A 225 16.20 -11.07 3.13
CA GLY A 225 14.90 -11.71 3.04
C GLY A 225 14.28 -11.68 1.64
N HIS A 226 13.13 -12.35 1.48
CA HIS A 226 12.44 -12.50 0.19
C HIS A 226 11.99 -11.18 -0.43
N LYS A 227 11.68 -10.16 0.39
CA LYS A 227 11.32 -8.82 -0.07
C LYS A 227 12.43 -8.16 -0.88
N ARG A 228 13.68 -8.59 -0.71
CA ARG A 228 14.82 -8.08 -1.46
C ARG A 228 14.71 -8.33 -2.97
N VAL A 229 13.96 -9.34 -3.43
CA VAL A 229 13.83 -9.67 -4.86
C VAL A 229 12.91 -8.66 -5.56
N PHE A 230 13.51 -7.64 -6.15
CA PHE A 230 12.84 -6.51 -6.78
C PHE A 230 11.85 -6.89 -7.89
N PRO A 231 12.22 -7.68 -8.93
CA PRO A 231 11.29 -7.99 -10.00
C PRO A 231 10.17 -8.94 -9.56
N TYR A 232 10.41 -9.82 -8.58
CA TYR A 232 9.37 -10.66 -8.02
C TYR A 232 8.30 -9.84 -7.31
N ARG A 233 8.71 -8.84 -6.53
CA ARG A 233 7.78 -7.93 -5.86
C ARG A 233 7.03 -7.05 -6.86
N PHE A 234 7.73 -6.51 -7.87
CA PHE A 234 7.12 -5.70 -8.92
C PHE A 234 5.97 -6.45 -9.61
N ASN A 235 6.17 -7.70 -9.96
CA ASN A 235 5.18 -8.51 -10.69
C ASN A 235 4.10 -9.14 -9.78
N ALA A 236 4.02 -8.79 -8.50
CA ALA A 236 3.07 -9.40 -7.57
C ALA A 236 1.61 -9.17 -7.96
N GLN A 237 1.26 -7.95 -8.39
CA GLN A 237 -0.10 -7.61 -8.80
C GLN A 237 -0.52 -8.39 -10.05
N GLU A 238 0.37 -8.56 -11.01
CA GLU A 238 0.07 -9.33 -12.20
C GLU A 238 -0.16 -10.80 -11.86
N ARG A 239 0.70 -11.41 -11.04
CA ARG A 239 0.48 -12.79 -10.57
C ARG A 239 -0.82 -12.95 -9.77
N ALA A 240 -1.19 -11.94 -8.97
CA ALA A 240 -2.47 -11.96 -8.27
C ALA A 240 -3.67 -11.99 -9.22
N LEU A 241 -3.64 -11.21 -10.30
CA LEU A 241 -4.67 -11.24 -11.34
C LEU A 241 -4.68 -12.56 -12.13
N MET A 242 -3.50 -13.13 -12.43
CA MET A 242 -3.37 -14.47 -13.02
C MET A 242 -3.98 -15.55 -12.12
N GLY A 243 -3.82 -15.42 -10.79
CA GLY A 243 -4.49 -16.23 -9.76
C GLY A 243 -5.99 -15.96 -9.61
N GLY A 244 -6.51 -14.97 -10.36
CA GLY A 244 -7.93 -14.65 -10.44
C GLY A 244 -8.44 -13.73 -9.32
N MET A 245 -7.56 -12.99 -8.64
CA MET A 245 -7.99 -11.92 -7.73
C MET A 245 -8.78 -10.86 -8.50
N ARG A 246 -9.83 -10.31 -7.89
CA ARG A 246 -10.70 -9.31 -8.50
C ARG A 246 -10.00 -7.96 -8.64
N GLY A 247 -9.19 -7.58 -7.65
CA GLY A 247 -8.55 -6.29 -7.62
C GLY A 247 -7.11 -6.33 -7.12
N VAL A 248 -6.37 -5.28 -7.45
CA VAL A 248 -4.98 -5.09 -7.02
C VAL A 248 -4.70 -3.65 -6.63
N GLY A 249 -3.89 -3.49 -5.58
CA GLY A 249 -3.47 -2.20 -5.04
C GLY A 249 -1.99 -1.91 -5.31
N PHE A 250 -1.70 -0.65 -5.63
CA PHE A 250 -0.36 -0.16 -5.94
C PHE A 250 0.03 0.98 -5.02
N ALA A 251 1.29 1.03 -4.61
CA ALA A 251 1.89 2.19 -3.99
C ALA A 251 3.43 2.15 -4.06
N ALA A 252 4.03 3.33 -4.02
CA ALA A 252 5.37 3.54 -3.50
C ALA A 252 5.29 4.20 -2.12
N LEU A 253 6.25 3.94 -1.25
CA LEU A 253 6.41 4.65 0.01
C LEU A 253 7.16 5.96 -0.26
N LEU A 254 6.39 7.03 -0.47
CA LEU A 254 6.92 8.31 -0.90
C LEU A 254 7.89 8.90 0.14
N GLY A 255 9.09 9.19 -0.29
CA GLY A 255 10.18 9.67 0.55
C GLY A 255 11.32 8.66 0.75
N LEU A 256 11.26 7.49 0.17
CA LEU A 256 12.39 6.56 0.11
C LEU A 256 13.41 6.98 -0.95
N ASP A 257 12.95 7.44 -2.11
CA ASP A 257 13.76 7.99 -3.20
C ASP A 257 13.07 9.24 -3.80
N ASN A 258 13.36 9.57 -5.06
CA ASN A 258 12.69 10.65 -5.77
C ASN A 258 11.19 10.36 -5.92
N PHE A 259 10.38 11.02 -5.10
CA PHE A 259 8.95 10.76 -5.02
C PHE A 259 8.20 11.00 -6.34
N ARG A 260 8.69 11.90 -7.22
CA ARG A 260 8.08 12.19 -8.52
C ARG A 260 8.28 11.02 -9.50
N LYS A 261 9.47 10.42 -9.48
CA LYS A 261 9.77 9.22 -10.25
C LYS A 261 9.00 8.01 -9.74
N ASP A 262 8.97 7.80 -8.43
CA ASP A 262 8.20 6.73 -7.80
C ASP A 262 6.69 6.89 -8.06
N ALA A 263 6.16 8.11 -7.99
CA ALA A 263 4.76 8.38 -8.33
C ALA A 263 4.46 8.11 -9.82
N LEU A 264 5.36 8.53 -10.73
CA LEU A 264 5.20 8.22 -12.15
C LEU A 264 5.16 6.72 -12.38
N ALA A 265 6.13 5.98 -11.84
CA ALA A 265 6.24 4.54 -12.01
C ALA A 265 5.03 3.80 -11.42
N THR A 266 4.57 4.19 -10.23
CA THR A 266 3.35 3.62 -9.62
C THR A 266 2.12 3.81 -10.50
N GLY A 267 1.90 5.03 -11.00
CA GLY A 267 0.76 5.32 -11.88
C GLY A 267 0.84 4.58 -13.22
N LEU A 268 2.03 4.50 -13.82
CA LEU A 268 2.25 3.74 -15.07
C LEU A 268 2.07 2.24 -14.87
N HIS A 269 2.57 1.68 -13.77
CA HIS A 269 2.40 0.27 -13.44
C HIS A 269 0.91 -0.07 -13.35
N ALA A 270 0.16 0.70 -12.56
CA ALA A 270 -1.30 0.54 -12.44
C ALA A 270 -2.02 0.69 -13.81
N TYR A 271 -1.63 1.68 -14.60
CA TYR A 271 -2.21 1.92 -15.93
C TYR A 271 -1.96 0.75 -16.89
N LEU A 272 -0.74 0.22 -16.95
CA LEU A 272 -0.41 -0.88 -17.86
C LEU A 272 -1.06 -2.19 -17.43
N ILE A 273 -1.13 -2.46 -16.13
CA ILE A 273 -1.90 -3.60 -15.58
C ILE A 273 -3.37 -3.48 -15.96
N GLN A 274 -4.01 -2.32 -15.81
CA GLN A 274 -5.41 -2.13 -16.17
C GLN A 274 -5.64 -2.34 -17.68
N ARG A 275 -4.70 -1.96 -18.53
CA ARG A 275 -4.80 -2.20 -19.99
C ARG A 275 -4.64 -3.67 -20.35
N LYS A 276 -3.81 -4.40 -19.63
CA LYS A 276 -3.60 -5.85 -19.86
C LYS A 276 -4.76 -6.68 -19.28
N TYR A 277 -5.33 -6.21 -18.16
CA TYR A 277 -6.44 -6.83 -17.45
C TYR A 277 -7.60 -5.83 -17.26
N PRO A 278 -8.40 -5.54 -18.31
CA PRO A 278 -9.43 -4.49 -18.27
C PRO A 278 -10.53 -4.70 -17.22
N TRP A 279 -10.74 -5.94 -16.80
CA TRP A 279 -11.70 -6.33 -15.78
C TRP A 279 -11.22 -6.10 -14.34
N ALA A 280 -9.92 -5.85 -14.16
CA ALA A 280 -9.32 -5.73 -12.83
C ALA A 280 -9.70 -4.41 -12.16
N GLU A 281 -10.05 -4.49 -10.88
CA GLU A 281 -10.20 -3.31 -10.03
C GLU A 281 -8.82 -2.79 -9.63
N ILE A 282 -8.56 -1.53 -9.91
CA ILE A 282 -7.30 -0.87 -9.61
C ILE A 282 -7.47 0.07 -8.43
N SER A 283 -6.58 -0.04 -7.46
CA SER A 283 -6.49 0.92 -6.37
C SER A 283 -5.08 1.49 -6.22
N LEU A 284 -4.99 2.74 -5.81
CA LEU A 284 -3.75 3.46 -5.52
C LEU A 284 -3.75 3.90 -4.06
N SER A 285 -2.67 3.64 -3.37
CA SER A 285 -2.39 4.22 -2.05
C SER A 285 -1.19 5.17 -2.15
N CYS A 286 -1.16 6.19 -1.31
CA CYS A 286 -0.11 7.21 -1.31
C CYS A 286 0.52 7.35 0.08
N PRO A 287 1.15 6.29 0.62
CA PRO A 287 1.81 6.38 1.92
C PRO A 287 3.05 7.26 1.82
N ARG A 288 3.27 8.09 2.84
CA ARG A 288 4.52 8.81 3.04
C ARG A 288 5.35 8.13 4.11
N LEU A 289 6.67 8.24 3.99
CA LEU A 289 7.59 7.81 5.03
C LEU A 289 7.26 8.52 6.36
N ARG A 290 7.15 7.74 7.43
CA ARG A 290 6.94 8.21 8.81
C ARG A 290 8.06 7.68 9.69
N PRO A 291 8.40 8.37 10.78
CA PRO A 291 9.28 7.82 11.80
C PRO A 291 8.76 6.46 12.27
N ILE A 292 9.66 5.50 12.43
CA ILE A 292 9.37 4.20 13.02
C ILE A 292 9.75 4.20 14.50
N ILE A 293 9.04 3.41 15.29
CA ILE A 293 9.44 3.08 16.65
C ILE A 293 10.55 2.03 16.52
N SER A 294 11.76 2.39 16.93
CA SER A 294 12.90 1.48 16.95
C SER A 294 13.49 1.45 18.35
N ASN A 295 13.61 0.26 18.91
CA ASN A 295 14.24 0.03 20.22
C ASN A 295 15.73 -0.36 20.09
N ASN A 296 16.31 -0.21 18.89
CA ASN A 296 17.70 -0.56 18.61
C ASN A 296 18.56 0.69 18.45
N ASP A 297 19.53 0.87 19.34
CA ASP A 297 20.59 1.88 19.20
C ASP A 297 21.60 1.55 18.08
N GLU A 298 21.61 0.31 17.57
CA GLU A 298 22.58 -0.21 16.60
C GLU A 298 21.98 -0.62 15.24
N GLY A 299 20.67 -0.43 15.02
CA GLY A 299 20.00 -0.76 13.75
C GLY A 299 20.42 0.21 12.63
N ALA A 300 20.52 -0.29 11.39
CA ALA A 300 20.68 0.60 10.23
C ALA A 300 19.44 1.52 10.16
N MET A 301 19.65 2.78 10.54
CA MET A 301 18.61 3.81 10.43
C MET A 301 18.46 4.21 8.96
N PHE A 302 17.22 4.43 8.55
CA PHE A 302 16.96 5.03 7.25
C PHE A 302 17.67 6.37 7.15
N THR A 303 18.59 6.47 6.18
CA THR A 303 19.25 7.72 5.82
C THR A 303 18.78 8.10 4.43
N PRO A 304 18.09 9.25 4.26
CA PRO A 304 17.68 9.72 2.94
C PRO A 304 18.88 9.83 2.00
N ASN A 305 18.72 9.44 0.75
CA ASN A 305 19.73 9.70 -0.28
C ASN A 305 19.65 11.16 -0.75
N GLN A 306 20.62 11.60 -1.56
CA GLN A 306 20.66 12.98 -2.08
C GLN A 306 19.51 13.35 -3.03
N ASN A 307 18.78 12.35 -3.56
CA ASN A 307 17.63 12.52 -4.46
C ASN A 307 16.31 12.63 -3.69
N ASN A 308 16.34 12.44 -2.39
CA ASN A 308 15.17 12.37 -1.54
C ASN A 308 14.66 13.76 -1.19
N GLU A 309 13.56 14.16 -1.81
CA GLU A 309 12.84 15.38 -1.45
C GLU A 309 11.82 15.07 -0.33
N LYS A 310 11.73 15.98 0.64
CA LYS A 310 10.72 15.86 1.70
C LYS A 310 9.31 15.94 1.11
N VAL A 311 8.52 14.89 1.34
CA VAL A 311 7.13 14.83 0.89
C VAL A 311 6.21 15.43 1.96
N GLY A 312 5.82 16.69 1.78
CA GLY A 312 4.80 17.36 2.60
C GLY A 312 3.38 17.08 2.09
N GLU A 313 2.38 17.68 2.76
CA GLU A 313 0.97 17.55 2.33
C GLU A 313 0.73 18.16 0.95
N ARG A 314 1.46 19.21 0.60
CA ARG A 314 1.37 19.87 -0.70
C ARG A 314 1.82 18.94 -1.83
N GLN A 315 2.97 18.26 -1.67
CA GLN A 315 3.46 17.28 -2.64
C GLN A 315 2.56 16.06 -2.70
N LEU A 316 2.04 15.61 -1.55
CA LEU A 316 1.09 14.49 -1.50
C LEU A 316 -0.20 14.82 -2.26
N LEU A 317 -0.77 16.02 -2.07
CA LEU A 317 -1.95 16.48 -2.81
C LEU A 317 -1.69 16.55 -4.31
N GLN A 318 -0.49 17.00 -4.73
CA GLN A 318 -0.10 17.01 -6.14
C GLN A 318 -0.10 15.60 -6.73
N VAL A 319 0.55 14.64 -6.06
CA VAL A 319 0.64 13.24 -6.52
C VAL A 319 -0.76 12.61 -6.63
N ILE A 320 -1.58 12.74 -5.58
CA ILE A 320 -2.92 12.13 -5.57
C ILE A 320 -3.82 12.77 -6.65
N SER A 321 -3.70 14.08 -6.86
CA SER A 321 -4.46 14.77 -7.89
C SER A 321 -4.02 14.35 -9.30
N ALA A 322 -2.71 14.20 -9.52
CA ALA A 322 -2.17 13.69 -10.78
C ALA A 322 -2.65 12.25 -11.06
N TYR A 323 -2.66 11.37 -10.04
CA TYR A 323 -3.22 10.02 -10.16
C TYR A 323 -4.70 10.04 -10.54
N ARG A 324 -5.52 10.90 -9.91
CA ARG A 324 -6.95 11.01 -10.23
C ARG A 324 -7.19 11.40 -11.68
N LEU A 325 -6.36 12.29 -12.22
CA LEU A 325 -6.47 12.72 -13.62
C LEU A 325 -5.98 11.66 -14.59
N PHE A 326 -4.92 10.91 -14.23
CA PHE A 326 -4.35 9.89 -15.10
C PHE A 326 -5.14 8.57 -15.07
N LEU A 327 -5.67 8.19 -13.91
CA LEU A 327 -6.45 6.97 -13.67
C LEU A 327 -7.82 7.33 -13.06
N PRO A 328 -8.73 7.89 -13.86
CA PRO A 328 -9.97 8.48 -13.34
C PRO A 328 -10.90 7.46 -12.67
N PHE A 329 -10.80 6.19 -13.01
CA PHE A 329 -11.62 5.09 -12.43
C PHE A 329 -10.96 4.35 -11.27
N ALA A 330 -9.69 4.62 -10.97
CA ALA A 330 -9.01 3.93 -9.88
C ALA A 330 -9.54 4.37 -8.50
N ALA A 331 -9.70 3.43 -7.58
CA ALA A 331 -9.89 3.75 -6.18
C ALA A 331 -8.62 4.40 -5.61
N MET A 332 -8.78 5.39 -4.74
CA MET A 332 -7.65 6.07 -4.10
C MET A 332 -7.81 6.06 -2.60
N THR A 333 -6.86 5.42 -1.92
CA THR A 333 -6.88 5.19 -0.48
C THR A 333 -6.00 6.20 0.25
N ILE A 334 -6.54 6.81 1.31
CA ILE A 334 -5.79 7.61 2.28
C ILE A 334 -5.83 6.91 3.63
N SER A 335 -4.64 6.63 4.16
CA SER A 335 -4.48 5.93 5.42
C SER A 335 -4.41 6.87 6.63
N THR A 336 -4.49 6.29 7.83
CA THR A 336 -4.31 6.97 9.12
C THR A 336 -2.89 7.47 9.39
N ARG A 337 -1.94 7.24 8.47
CA ARG A 337 -0.62 7.90 8.48
C ARG A 337 -0.75 9.42 8.34
N GLU A 338 -1.83 9.89 7.71
CA GLU A 338 -2.13 11.31 7.54
C GLU A 338 -3.04 11.82 8.65
N ARG A 339 -2.81 13.08 9.06
CA ARG A 339 -3.61 13.74 10.10
C ARG A 339 -5.05 13.99 9.63
N ALA A 340 -5.98 14.04 10.58
CA ALA A 340 -7.41 14.19 10.36
C ALA A 340 -7.75 15.34 9.39
N GLY A 341 -7.24 16.55 9.62
CA GLY A 341 -7.56 17.69 8.76
C GLY A 341 -7.12 17.53 7.29
N PHE A 342 -5.99 16.87 7.01
CA PHE A 342 -5.60 16.56 5.64
C PHE A 342 -6.52 15.50 5.03
N ARG A 343 -6.85 14.45 5.78
CA ARG A 343 -7.74 13.38 5.32
C ARG A 343 -9.12 13.93 4.96
N ASP A 344 -9.71 14.76 5.82
CA ASP A 344 -11.04 15.35 5.60
C ASP A 344 -11.06 16.20 4.32
N ASN A 345 -10.03 17.01 4.08
CA ASN A 345 -9.95 17.83 2.88
C ASN A 345 -9.75 17.01 1.60
N VAL A 346 -8.84 16.02 1.60
CA VAL A 346 -8.48 15.26 0.41
C VAL A 346 -9.59 14.30 -0.04
N MET A 347 -10.47 13.86 0.88
CA MET A 347 -11.62 13.01 0.56
C MET A 347 -12.56 13.70 -0.43
N GLY A 348 -12.80 14.99 -0.26
CA GLY A 348 -13.62 15.78 -1.20
C GLY A 348 -12.94 16.02 -2.54
N ILE A 349 -11.62 16.01 -2.60
CA ILE A 349 -10.84 16.39 -3.80
C ILE A 349 -10.53 15.17 -4.68
N THR A 350 -9.94 14.12 -4.14
CA THR A 350 -9.38 13.04 -4.96
C THR A 350 -9.67 11.63 -4.44
N ALA A 351 -9.59 11.44 -3.14
CA ALA A 351 -9.66 10.12 -2.53
C ALA A 351 -11.09 9.56 -2.52
N THR A 352 -11.22 8.24 -2.52
CA THR A 352 -12.49 7.52 -2.57
C THR A 352 -12.60 6.45 -1.49
N LYS A 353 -11.49 6.17 -0.78
CA LYS A 353 -11.41 5.14 0.24
C LYS A 353 -10.60 5.61 1.43
N ILE A 354 -11.06 5.32 2.64
CA ILE A 354 -10.46 5.77 3.88
C ILE A 354 -10.47 4.66 4.93
N SER A 355 -9.38 4.50 5.66
CA SER A 355 -9.36 3.61 6.82
C SER A 355 -9.94 4.29 8.06
N ALA A 356 -10.66 3.55 8.90
CA ALA A 356 -11.35 4.07 10.09
C ALA A 356 -11.24 3.09 11.26
N GLY A 357 -11.15 3.59 12.48
CA GLY A 357 -11.02 2.76 13.69
C GLY A 357 -9.76 1.88 13.64
N VAL A 358 -8.63 2.45 13.16
CA VAL A 358 -7.41 1.69 12.90
C VAL A 358 -6.62 1.49 14.17
N ASP A 359 -6.17 0.26 14.38
CA ASP A 359 -5.08 -0.10 15.26
C ASP A 359 -4.02 -0.88 14.45
N THR A 360 -2.74 -0.61 14.68
CA THR A 360 -1.62 -1.29 14.00
C THR A 360 -0.90 -2.31 14.87
N GLY A 361 -1.36 -2.50 16.09
CA GLY A 361 -0.94 -3.57 17.01
C GLY A 361 -1.54 -4.91 16.65
N ILE A 362 -1.00 -5.97 17.22
CA ILE A 362 -1.52 -7.32 17.03
C ILE A 362 -2.50 -7.62 18.18
N GLY A 363 -3.76 -7.92 17.85
CA GLY A 363 -4.78 -8.26 18.88
C GLY A 363 -5.31 -7.07 19.66
N SER A 364 -5.37 -5.87 19.07
CA SER A 364 -5.69 -4.63 19.77
C SER A 364 -7.14 -4.15 19.59
N HIS A 365 -7.96 -4.81 18.78
CA HIS A 365 -9.36 -4.41 18.56
C HIS A 365 -10.33 -5.03 19.58
N SER A 366 -9.93 -6.10 20.25
CA SER A 366 -10.72 -6.72 21.34
C SER A 366 -10.19 -6.28 22.71
N ASP A 367 -11.08 -6.21 23.70
CA ASP A 367 -10.77 -5.72 25.06
C ASP A 367 -9.83 -6.63 25.89
N ASP A 368 -9.23 -7.67 25.33
CA ASP A 368 -8.33 -8.59 26.05
C ASP A 368 -6.87 -8.17 25.88
N GLU A 369 -6.22 -7.85 26.99
CA GLU A 369 -4.81 -7.43 27.07
C GLU A 369 -3.78 -8.56 26.81
N THR A 370 -4.18 -9.77 26.42
CA THR A 370 -3.33 -10.97 26.56
C THR A 370 -2.41 -11.30 25.39
N SER A 371 -2.52 -10.64 24.23
CA SER A 371 -1.70 -10.98 23.05
C SER A 371 -1.24 -9.79 22.18
N SER A 372 -1.09 -8.61 22.77
CA SER A 372 -0.69 -7.42 22.02
C SER A 372 0.77 -7.49 21.53
N GLY A 373 0.97 -7.44 20.21
CA GLY A 373 2.29 -7.19 19.60
C GLY A 373 2.45 -5.70 19.28
N ASP A 374 3.71 -5.26 19.20
CA ASP A 374 4.02 -3.85 18.93
C ASP A 374 3.52 -3.36 17.57
N ASN A 375 3.24 -2.07 17.51
CA ASN A 375 2.76 -1.38 16.33
C ASN A 375 3.83 -1.25 15.23
N GLN A 376 3.41 -1.22 13.97
CA GLN A 376 4.31 -1.02 12.83
C GLN A 376 4.82 0.43 12.72
N PHE A 377 3.95 1.40 12.99
CA PHE A 377 4.21 2.84 12.92
C PHE A 377 3.16 3.62 13.74
N GLU A 378 3.45 4.89 14.01
CA GLU A 378 2.50 5.78 14.69
C GLU A 378 1.33 6.18 13.79
N ILE A 379 0.11 6.12 14.33
CA ILE A 379 -1.12 6.58 13.69
C ILE A 379 -1.28 8.08 13.97
N ALA A 380 -1.54 8.88 12.92
CA ALA A 380 -1.78 10.32 13.03
C ALA A 380 -3.28 10.68 13.17
N ASP A 381 -4.17 9.76 12.80
CA ASP A 381 -5.63 9.91 12.92
C ASP A 381 -6.24 8.64 13.54
N GLY A 382 -6.49 8.69 14.84
CA GLY A 382 -7.04 7.58 15.62
C GLY A 382 -8.58 7.63 15.77
N ARG A 383 -9.29 8.37 14.92
CA ARG A 383 -10.75 8.46 15.02
C ARG A 383 -11.45 7.12 14.78
N SER A 384 -12.49 6.89 15.56
CA SER A 384 -13.40 5.74 15.42
C SER A 384 -14.15 5.77 14.07
N VAL A 385 -14.82 4.67 13.73
CA VAL A 385 -15.67 4.57 12.53
C VAL A 385 -16.79 5.62 12.56
N ASP A 386 -17.44 5.81 13.70
CA ASP A 386 -18.53 6.77 13.86
C ASP A 386 -18.05 8.22 13.69
N GLU A 387 -16.89 8.57 14.26
CA GLU A 387 -16.30 9.90 14.10
C GLU A 387 -15.90 10.20 12.66
N ILE A 388 -15.34 9.23 11.95
CA ILE A 388 -15.04 9.36 10.51
C ILE A 388 -16.33 9.50 9.70
N CYS A 389 -17.35 8.69 9.95
CA CYS A 389 -18.65 8.79 9.28
C CYS A 389 -19.30 10.16 9.51
N LYS A 390 -19.21 10.71 10.71
CA LYS A 390 -19.71 12.04 11.04
C LYS A 390 -18.94 13.12 10.27
N ALA A 391 -17.60 13.08 10.32
CA ALA A 391 -16.77 14.05 9.62
C ALA A 391 -17.01 14.04 8.09
N LEU A 392 -17.14 12.85 7.48
CA LEU A 392 -17.48 12.72 6.06
C LEU A 392 -18.82 13.40 5.72
N LYS A 393 -19.86 13.17 6.53
CA LYS A 393 -21.19 13.77 6.33
C LYS A 393 -21.13 15.30 6.47
N GLU A 394 -20.39 15.81 7.44
CA GLU A 394 -20.19 17.27 7.65
C GLU A 394 -19.50 17.93 6.44
N HIS A 395 -18.66 17.17 5.71
CA HIS A 395 -18.02 17.60 4.47
C HIS A 395 -18.84 17.28 3.19
N GLY A 396 -20.12 16.89 3.35
CA GLY A 396 -21.00 16.58 2.22
C GLY A 396 -20.70 15.27 1.50
N MET A 397 -19.93 14.38 2.15
CA MET A 397 -19.58 13.06 1.62
C MET A 397 -20.51 11.98 2.19
N GLN A 398 -20.70 10.91 1.42
CA GLN A 398 -21.51 9.76 1.81
C GLN A 398 -20.59 8.57 2.19
N PRO A 399 -20.47 8.25 3.48
CA PRO A 399 -19.76 7.04 3.89
C PRO A 399 -20.52 5.78 3.45
N VAL A 400 -19.79 4.81 2.90
CA VAL A 400 -20.31 3.52 2.41
C VAL A 400 -19.43 2.41 2.96
N MET A 401 -20.06 1.37 3.50
CA MET A 401 -19.36 0.24 4.08
C MET A 401 -19.03 -0.84 3.04
N ASN A 402 -19.80 -0.91 1.97
CA ASN A 402 -19.57 -1.82 0.85
C ASN A 402 -20.31 -1.33 -0.40
N ASP A 403 -19.66 -1.37 -1.56
CA ASP A 403 -20.21 -1.02 -2.87
C ASP A 403 -20.44 -2.23 -3.76
N TYR A 404 -20.17 -3.45 -3.30
CA TYR A 404 -20.28 -4.66 -4.09
C TYR A 404 -21.58 -5.37 -3.81
N VAL A 405 -22.29 -5.66 -4.89
CA VAL A 405 -23.41 -6.59 -4.86
C VAL A 405 -22.89 -7.91 -5.43
N TYR A 406 -22.77 -8.93 -4.59
CA TYR A 406 -22.56 -10.29 -5.08
C TYR A 406 -23.86 -10.77 -5.73
N VAL A 407 -23.78 -11.06 -7.02
CA VAL A 407 -24.88 -11.66 -7.80
C VAL A 407 -24.68 -13.14 -7.89
#